data_ad35398a34d6f85210ff9c055c239085
#
_entry.id   ad35398a34d6f85210ff9c055c239085
#
_cell.length_a   1.000
_cell.length_b   1.000
_cell.length_c   1.000
_cell.angle_alpha   90.00
_cell.angle_beta   90.00
_cell.angle_gamma   90.00
#
_symmetry.space_group_name_H-M   'P 1'
#
loop_
_entity.id
_entity.type
_entity.pdbx_description
1 polymer ?
#
loop_
_entity_poly.entity_id
_entity_poly.type
_entity_poly.pdbx_seq_one_letter_code
_entity_poly.pdbx_strand_id
1 'polypeptide(L)'
;ECETEINAQGPAIDKDALDALFLKLDVIKNGDTLVLAGSVPSSLPSDIYESILKRLSGRGVSFVVDATGKLLENTLQFKPFLIKPNIDELCEVLNVKINTEEELIAAAKRLQEKGAQNVLVSLGGDGAVLLADDGKIYKKPACKGTPVNTVGCGDSMLAGFLAGYKKGAEYALSLGVAAGGATAFKPWLANKEDIVNLL
;
A
#
# COMPACT_ATOMS: atom_id res chain seq x y z
N GLU A 1 2.25 3.93 26.04
CA GLU A 1 3.61 4.17 25.51
C GLU A 1 3.46 4.89 24.19
N CYS A 2 4.35 5.85 23.90
CA CYS A 2 4.32 6.65 22.68
C CYS A 2 5.48 6.19 21.79
N GLU A 3 5.19 5.83 20.55
CA GLU A 3 6.19 5.55 19.52
C GLU A 3 6.57 6.85 18.84
N THR A 4 7.86 7.09 18.62
CA THR A 4 8.39 8.30 17.98
C THR A 4 9.32 7.92 16.85
N GLU A 5 9.03 8.38 15.64
CA GLU A 5 9.88 8.21 14.46
C GLU A 5 10.68 9.49 14.21
N ILE A 6 11.96 9.33 13.87
CA ILE A 6 12.84 10.40 13.43
C ILE A 6 13.28 10.10 12.00
N ASN A 7 12.64 10.76 11.05
CA ASN A 7 12.87 10.54 9.62
C ASN A 7 13.81 11.61 9.05
N ALA A 8 14.89 11.20 8.40
CA ALA A 8 15.76 12.10 7.64
C ALA A 8 15.16 12.42 6.27
N GLN A 9 15.48 13.62 5.74
CA GLN A 9 14.96 14.05 4.44
C GLN A 9 15.55 13.26 3.24
N GLY A 10 16.53 12.41 3.47
CA GLY A 10 17.26 11.72 2.42
C GLY A 10 18.25 12.62 1.66
N PRO A 11 19.06 12.06 0.77
CA PRO A 11 19.98 12.82 -0.07
C PRO A 11 19.24 13.59 -1.16
N ALA A 12 19.86 14.66 -1.65
CA ALA A 12 19.41 15.32 -2.87
C ALA A 12 19.59 14.37 -4.07
N ILE A 13 18.53 14.19 -4.84
CA ILE A 13 18.52 13.37 -6.05
C ILE A 13 18.62 14.33 -7.24
N ASP A 14 19.70 14.21 -7.99
CA ASP A 14 19.94 15.03 -9.18
C ASP A 14 19.24 14.43 -10.43
N LYS A 15 19.34 15.16 -11.52
CA LYS A 15 18.74 14.76 -12.80
C LYS A 15 19.33 13.46 -13.33
N ASP A 16 20.64 13.25 -13.18
CA ASP A 16 21.31 12.07 -13.71
C ASP A 16 20.86 10.80 -12.98
N ALA A 17 20.70 10.89 -11.64
CA ALA A 17 20.15 9.80 -10.83
C ALA A 17 18.69 9.50 -11.19
N LEU A 18 17.88 10.54 -11.45
CA LEU A 18 16.50 10.38 -11.88
C LEU A 18 16.42 9.74 -13.29
N ASP A 19 17.24 10.20 -14.24
CA ASP A 19 17.31 9.62 -15.58
C ASP A 19 17.76 8.15 -15.52
N ALA A 20 18.72 7.81 -14.64
CA ALA A 20 19.13 6.42 -14.40
C ALA A 20 18.01 5.56 -13.81
N LEU A 21 17.16 6.12 -12.93
CA LEU A 21 15.94 5.43 -12.44
C LEU A 21 15.01 5.10 -13.61
N PHE A 22 14.71 6.08 -14.46
CA PHE A 22 13.82 5.87 -15.61
C PHE A 22 14.35 4.83 -16.58
N LEU A 23 15.67 4.77 -16.82
CA LEU A 23 16.27 3.70 -17.63
C LEU A 23 16.10 2.31 -16.98
N LYS A 24 16.19 2.20 -15.64
CA LYS A 24 15.91 0.96 -14.94
C LYS A 24 14.46 0.54 -15.05
N LEU A 25 13.53 1.49 -15.03
CA LEU A 25 12.10 1.19 -15.21
C LEU A 25 11.77 0.65 -16.61
N ASP A 26 12.58 0.95 -17.62
CA ASP A 26 12.34 0.47 -18.99
C ASP A 26 12.48 -1.04 -19.16
N VAL A 27 13.14 -1.75 -18.22
CA VAL A 27 13.24 -3.21 -18.25
C VAL A 27 11.96 -3.91 -17.78
N ILE A 28 11.05 -3.16 -17.15
CA ILE A 28 9.75 -3.67 -16.66
C ILE A 28 8.85 -3.97 -17.86
N LYS A 29 8.26 -5.16 -17.85
CA LYS A 29 7.53 -5.74 -18.98
C LYS A 29 6.15 -6.26 -18.58
N ASN A 30 5.41 -6.69 -19.58
CA ASN A 30 4.10 -7.32 -19.38
C ASN A 30 4.13 -8.44 -18.35
N GLY A 31 3.19 -8.40 -17.41
CA GLY A 31 3.06 -9.36 -16.33
C GLY A 31 3.88 -9.04 -15.07
N ASP A 32 4.76 -8.04 -15.13
CA ASP A 32 5.47 -7.56 -13.94
C ASP A 32 4.54 -6.72 -13.04
N THR A 33 4.87 -6.65 -11.76
CA THR A 33 4.22 -5.79 -10.78
C THR A 33 5.20 -4.74 -10.30
N LEU A 34 4.83 -3.46 -10.46
CA LEU A 34 5.57 -2.34 -9.89
C LEU A 34 4.89 -1.85 -8.62
N VAL A 35 5.63 -1.83 -7.53
CA VAL A 35 5.19 -1.26 -6.25
C VAL A 35 5.83 0.11 -6.06
N LEU A 36 5.00 1.13 -5.89
CA LEU A 36 5.42 2.48 -5.50
C LEU A 36 4.98 2.70 -4.04
N ALA A 37 5.93 2.77 -3.13
CA ALA A 37 5.70 2.90 -1.71
C ALA A 37 6.65 3.91 -1.06
N GLY A 38 6.27 4.43 0.10
CA GLY A 38 7.06 5.36 0.88
C GLY A 38 6.94 6.82 0.45
N SER A 39 7.68 7.67 1.13
CA SER A 39 7.71 9.12 0.90
C SER A 39 8.63 9.49 -0.25
N VAL A 40 8.26 10.53 -1.00
CA VAL A 40 9.07 11.09 -2.06
C VAL A 40 9.97 12.18 -1.49
N PRO A 41 11.32 12.11 -1.71
CA PRO A 41 12.24 13.17 -1.31
C PRO A 41 11.85 14.52 -1.92
N SER A 42 12.00 15.60 -1.15
CA SER A 42 11.65 16.96 -1.60
C SER A 42 12.45 17.46 -2.79
N SER A 43 13.57 16.82 -3.12
CA SER A 43 14.38 17.08 -4.31
C SER A 43 13.77 16.55 -5.61
N LEU A 44 12.77 15.66 -5.52
CA LEU A 44 12.07 15.11 -6.69
C LEU A 44 10.79 15.88 -6.98
N PRO A 45 10.32 15.87 -8.24
CA PRO A 45 9.02 16.42 -8.61
C PRO A 45 7.88 15.73 -7.83
N SER A 46 6.89 16.51 -7.40
CA SER A 46 5.72 15.98 -6.67
C SER A 46 4.84 15.04 -7.51
N ASP A 47 5.03 15.01 -8.81
CA ASP A 47 4.34 14.15 -9.79
C ASP A 47 5.19 12.93 -10.21
N ILE A 48 6.26 12.61 -9.47
CA ILE A 48 7.18 11.52 -9.86
C ILE A 48 6.45 10.17 -10.04
N TYR A 49 5.50 9.81 -9.16
CA TYR A 49 4.72 8.58 -9.29
C TYR A 49 3.87 8.60 -10.55
N GLU A 50 3.20 9.72 -10.84
CA GLU A 50 2.44 9.89 -12.08
C GLU A 50 3.34 9.73 -13.31
N SER A 51 4.51 10.35 -13.30
CA SER A 51 5.49 10.26 -14.40
C SER A 51 5.98 8.82 -14.63
N ILE A 52 6.22 8.06 -13.55
CA ILE A 52 6.60 6.64 -13.61
C ILE A 52 5.46 5.82 -14.21
N LEU A 53 4.23 5.97 -13.69
CA LEU A 53 3.09 5.20 -14.17
C LEU A 53 2.75 5.53 -15.62
N LYS A 54 2.84 6.80 -16.02
CA LYS A 54 2.65 7.23 -17.40
C LYS A 54 3.66 6.57 -18.35
N ARG A 55 4.94 6.48 -17.96
CA ARG A 55 5.99 5.83 -18.76
C ARG A 55 5.72 4.34 -18.99
N LEU A 56 5.14 3.65 -18.02
CA LEU A 56 4.87 2.22 -18.07
C LEU A 56 3.43 1.88 -18.50
N SER A 57 2.58 2.89 -18.67
CA SER A 57 1.19 2.71 -19.09
C SER A 57 1.11 1.99 -20.43
N GLY A 58 0.14 1.07 -20.58
CA GLY A 58 -0.04 0.29 -21.80
C GLY A 58 0.94 -0.88 -21.99
N ARG A 59 1.89 -1.09 -21.08
CA ARG A 59 2.86 -2.19 -21.15
C ARG A 59 2.38 -3.48 -20.46
N GLY A 60 1.17 -3.53 -19.92
CA GLY A 60 0.64 -4.70 -19.19
C GLY A 60 1.30 -4.92 -17.83
N VAL A 61 1.79 -3.84 -17.21
CA VAL A 61 2.36 -3.85 -15.85
C VAL A 61 1.24 -3.61 -14.84
N SER A 62 1.22 -4.40 -13.77
CA SER A 62 0.33 -4.18 -12.63
C SER A 62 0.93 -3.13 -11.69
N PHE A 63 0.19 -2.07 -11.40
CA PHE A 63 0.64 -1.01 -10.50
C PHE A 63 0.07 -1.20 -9.09
N VAL A 64 0.92 -1.08 -8.10
CA VAL A 64 0.56 -1.09 -6.68
C VAL A 64 1.06 0.21 -6.07
N VAL A 65 0.18 0.95 -5.38
CA VAL A 65 0.52 2.26 -4.85
C VAL A 65 0.21 2.33 -3.36
N ASP A 66 1.23 2.59 -2.58
CA ASP A 66 1.17 2.86 -1.15
C ASP A 66 1.72 4.27 -0.89
N ALA A 67 0.85 5.24 -1.05
CA ALA A 67 1.16 6.67 -0.98
C ALA A 67 -0.01 7.45 -0.40
N THR A 68 0.23 8.70 0.00
CA THR A 68 -0.75 9.56 0.67
C THR A 68 -1.12 10.80 -0.16
N GLY A 69 -2.23 11.43 0.19
CA GLY A 69 -2.64 12.73 -0.33
C GLY A 69 -2.69 12.79 -1.86
N LYS A 70 -2.18 13.89 -2.42
CA LYS A 70 -2.18 14.12 -3.88
C LYS A 70 -1.32 13.11 -4.65
N LEU A 71 -0.29 12.55 -4.01
CA LEU A 71 0.56 11.55 -4.65
C LEU A 71 -0.24 10.30 -4.98
N LEU A 72 -1.09 9.84 -4.07
CA LEU A 72 -2.04 8.74 -4.31
C LEU A 72 -3.12 9.16 -5.34
N GLU A 73 -3.75 10.32 -5.13
CA GLU A 73 -4.87 10.76 -5.98
C GLU A 73 -4.48 10.82 -7.46
N ASN A 74 -3.31 11.38 -7.78
CA ASN A 74 -2.82 11.50 -9.15
C ASN A 74 -2.56 10.15 -9.82
N THR A 75 -2.35 9.07 -9.04
CA THR A 75 -2.09 7.74 -9.60
C THR A 75 -3.36 7.00 -10.01
N LEU A 76 -4.53 7.37 -9.47
CA LEU A 76 -5.78 6.64 -9.69
C LEU A 76 -6.21 6.60 -11.16
N GLN A 77 -5.90 7.63 -11.95
CA GLN A 77 -6.16 7.67 -13.39
C GLN A 77 -5.48 6.53 -14.16
N PHE A 78 -4.39 5.94 -13.63
CA PHE A 78 -3.68 4.81 -14.21
C PHE A 78 -4.23 3.45 -13.79
N LYS A 79 -5.35 3.45 -13.06
CA LYS A 79 -6.07 2.25 -12.61
C LYS A 79 -5.16 1.26 -11.87
N PRO A 80 -4.53 1.68 -10.75
CA PRO A 80 -3.67 0.79 -10.00
C PRO A 80 -4.43 -0.47 -9.58
N PHE A 81 -3.75 -1.62 -9.71
CA PHE A 81 -4.28 -2.91 -9.28
C PHE A 81 -4.62 -2.92 -7.79
N LEU A 82 -3.79 -2.27 -6.97
CA LEU A 82 -3.97 -2.19 -5.52
C LEU A 82 -3.48 -0.84 -5.01
N ILE A 83 -4.27 -0.26 -4.11
CA ILE A 83 -3.86 0.83 -3.23
C ILE A 83 -4.05 0.39 -1.77
N LYS A 84 -3.20 0.93 -0.84
CA LYS A 84 -3.26 0.57 0.58
C LYS A 84 -3.29 1.81 1.49
N PRO A 85 -4.36 2.59 1.53
CA PRO A 85 -4.49 3.65 2.53
C PRO A 85 -4.79 3.09 3.93
N ASN A 86 -4.38 3.83 4.96
CA ASN A 86 -4.99 3.72 6.29
C ASN A 86 -6.24 4.63 6.39
N ILE A 87 -6.93 4.61 7.54
CA ILE A 87 -8.16 5.44 7.73
C ILE A 87 -7.87 6.93 7.59
N ASP A 88 -6.77 7.42 8.19
CA ASP A 88 -6.44 8.84 8.18
C ASP A 88 -6.10 9.32 6.77
N GLU A 89 -5.32 8.54 6.03
CA GLU A 89 -4.99 8.78 4.63
C GLU A 89 -6.24 8.76 3.73
N LEU A 90 -7.15 7.82 3.99
CA LEU A 90 -8.42 7.73 3.27
C LEU A 90 -9.30 8.96 3.54
N CYS A 91 -9.36 9.41 4.80
CA CYS A 91 -10.05 10.64 5.19
C CYS A 91 -9.45 11.87 4.50
N GLU A 92 -8.11 11.97 4.48
CA GLU A 92 -7.39 13.08 3.85
C GLU A 92 -7.64 13.14 2.33
N VAL A 93 -7.43 12.03 1.61
CA VAL A 93 -7.58 11.96 0.14
C VAL A 93 -8.99 12.29 -0.31
N LEU A 94 -10.00 11.89 0.46
CA LEU A 94 -11.41 12.12 0.12
C LEU A 94 -12.01 13.34 0.78
N ASN A 95 -11.29 14.00 1.68
CA ASN A 95 -11.76 15.11 2.52
C ASN A 95 -13.08 14.78 3.24
N VAL A 96 -13.09 13.63 3.95
CA VAL A 96 -14.25 13.11 4.70
C VAL A 96 -13.87 12.74 6.12
N LYS A 97 -14.88 12.51 6.97
CA LYS A 97 -14.71 11.82 8.25
C LYS A 97 -15.32 10.43 8.15
N ILE A 98 -14.66 9.45 8.75
CA ILE A 98 -15.08 8.06 8.78
C ILE A 98 -15.21 7.65 10.24
N ASN A 99 -16.43 7.34 10.68
CA ASN A 99 -16.73 6.95 12.05
C ASN A 99 -17.40 5.56 12.11
N THR A 100 -17.91 5.08 10.99
CA THR A 100 -18.59 3.78 10.89
C THR A 100 -17.98 2.94 9.77
N GLU A 101 -18.27 1.65 9.83
CA GLU A 101 -17.83 0.72 8.80
C GLU A 101 -18.49 0.98 7.44
N GLU A 102 -19.76 1.37 7.44
CA GLU A 102 -20.49 1.73 6.22
C GLU A 102 -19.84 2.94 5.54
N GLU A 103 -19.40 3.94 6.32
CA GLU A 103 -18.67 5.10 5.82
C GLU A 103 -17.30 4.69 5.27
N LEU A 104 -16.59 3.75 5.93
CA LEU A 104 -15.33 3.20 5.45
C LEU A 104 -15.50 2.52 4.08
N ILE A 105 -16.49 1.65 3.96
CA ILE A 105 -16.79 0.94 2.71
C ILE A 105 -17.19 1.93 1.61
N ALA A 106 -18.00 2.92 1.93
CA ALA A 106 -18.40 3.96 0.98
C ALA A 106 -17.19 4.79 0.50
N ALA A 107 -16.27 5.12 1.40
CA ALA A 107 -15.03 5.81 1.07
C ALA A 107 -14.11 4.96 0.17
N ALA A 108 -13.94 3.67 0.49
CA ALA A 108 -13.17 2.75 -0.36
C ALA A 108 -13.78 2.60 -1.76
N LYS A 109 -15.10 2.53 -1.88
CA LYS A 109 -15.80 2.51 -3.19
C LYS A 109 -15.52 3.76 -4.01
N ARG A 110 -15.49 4.94 -3.39
CA ARG A 110 -15.16 6.19 -4.10
C ARG A 110 -13.74 6.14 -4.69
N LEU A 111 -12.78 5.48 -4.05
CA LEU A 111 -11.44 5.29 -4.62
C LEU A 111 -11.44 4.29 -5.77
N GLN A 112 -12.29 3.25 -5.74
CA GLN A 112 -12.49 2.37 -6.89
C GLN A 112 -13.13 3.12 -8.07
N GLU A 113 -14.13 3.93 -7.83
CA GLU A 113 -14.77 4.77 -8.86
C GLU A 113 -13.77 5.76 -9.49
N LYS A 114 -12.78 6.23 -8.72
CA LYS A 114 -11.68 7.05 -9.22
C LYS A 114 -10.62 6.25 -9.99
N GLY A 115 -10.64 4.91 -9.93
CA GLY A 115 -9.78 4.07 -10.76
C GLY A 115 -9.07 2.91 -10.07
N ALA A 116 -8.94 2.87 -8.74
CA ALA A 116 -8.31 1.74 -8.06
C ALA A 116 -9.09 0.45 -8.30
N GLN A 117 -8.41 -0.65 -8.61
CA GLN A 117 -9.10 -1.94 -8.79
C GLN A 117 -9.38 -2.59 -7.44
N ASN A 118 -8.39 -2.66 -6.56
CA ASN A 118 -8.52 -3.18 -5.20
C ASN A 118 -8.13 -2.08 -4.20
N VAL A 119 -8.88 -1.95 -3.11
CA VAL A 119 -8.60 -1.01 -2.02
C VAL A 119 -8.44 -1.79 -0.73
N LEU A 120 -7.21 -1.86 -0.23
CA LEU A 120 -6.85 -2.49 1.05
C LEU A 120 -6.72 -1.40 2.11
N VAL A 121 -7.69 -1.28 3.00
CA VAL A 121 -7.63 -0.30 4.08
C VAL A 121 -7.06 -0.94 5.35
N SER A 122 -5.93 -0.42 5.82
CA SER A 122 -5.34 -0.85 7.09
C SER A 122 -5.99 -0.12 8.27
N LEU A 123 -6.32 -0.86 9.33
CA LEU A 123 -7.03 -0.38 10.51
C LEU A 123 -6.15 -0.49 11.78
N GLY A 124 -4.84 -0.58 11.63
CA GLY A 124 -3.93 -0.75 12.75
C GLY A 124 -4.26 -2.00 13.59
N GLY A 125 -4.49 -1.80 14.87
CA GLY A 125 -4.85 -2.88 15.82
C GLY A 125 -6.20 -3.54 15.57
N ASP A 126 -7.04 -3.02 14.68
CA ASP A 126 -8.33 -3.60 14.31
C ASP A 126 -8.25 -4.50 13.06
N GLY A 127 -7.08 -4.54 12.41
CA GLY A 127 -6.82 -5.41 11.27
C GLY A 127 -6.90 -4.70 9.92
N ALA A 128 -7.67 -5.24 8.97
CA ALA A 128 -7.80 -4.64 7.64
C ALA A 128 -9.10 -5.00 6.94
N VAL A 129 -9.53 -4.13 6.02
CA VAL A 129 -10.65 -4.33 5.11
C VAL A 129 -10.15 -4.25 3.67
N LEU A 130 -10.56 -5.20 2.84
CA LEU A 130 -10.31 -5.22 1.42
C LEU A 130 -11.62 -5.04 0.67
N LEU A 131 -11.70 -4.04 -0.18
CA LEU A 131 -12.69 -3.96 -1.24
C LEU A 131 -12.03 -4.45 -2.54
N ALA A 132 -12.42 -5.64 -2.98
CA ALA A 132 -11.84 -6.31 -4.14
C ALA A 132 -12.44 -5.82 -5.46
N ASP A 133 -11.77 -6.08 -6.56
CA ASP A 133 -12.18 -5.71 -7.93
C ASP A 133 -13.48 -6.38 -8.38
N ASP A 134 -13.86 -7.51 -7.78
CA ASP A 134 -15.15 -8.19 -7.98
C ASP A 134 -16.29 -7.58 -7.15
N GLY A 135 -16.03 -6.49 -6.44
CA GLY A 135 -16.99 -5.79 -5.57
C GLY A 135 -17.24 -6.45 -4.22
N LYS A 136 -16.58 -7.58 -3.92
CA LYS A 136 -16.68 -8.21 -2.61
C LYS A 136 -15.86 -7.48 -1.57
N ILE A 137 -16.35 -7.54 -0.34
CA ILE A 137 -15.71 -6.97 0.83
C ILE A 137 -15.22 -8.10 1.72
N TYR A 138 -13.94 -8.08 2.02
CA TYR A 138 -13.33 -9.01 2.95
C TYR A 138 -12.79 -8.24 4.16
N LYS A 139 -12.90 -8.84 5.35
CA LYS A 139 -12.42 -8.27 6.60
C LYS A 139 -11.59 -9.29 7.34
N LYS A 140 -10.52 -8.82 7.95
CA LYS A 140 -9.69 -9.66 8.79
C LYS A 140 -9.29 -8.87 10.04
N PRO A 141 -9.59 -9.38 11.25
CA PRO A 141 -9.12 -8.75 12.47
C PRO A 141 -7.60 -8.85 12.58
N ALA A 142 -6.99 -7.94 13.33
CA ALA A 142 -5.56 -7.99 13.60
C ALA A 142 -5.18 -9.30 14.32
N CYS A 143 -3.95 -9.73 14.12
CA CYS A 143 -3.36 -10.82 14.86
C CYS A 143 -3.24 -10.46 16.35
N LYS A 144 -3.44 -11.45 17.23
CA LYS A 144 -3.28 -11.25 18.68
C LYS A 144 -1.81 -11.31 19.05
N GLY A 145 -1.33 -10.32 19.77
CA GLY A 145 0.03 -10.23 20.25
C GLY A 145 0.30 -8.88 20.90
N THR A 146 1.52 -8.68 21.40
CA THR A 146 1.96 -7.41 21.97
C THR A 146 2.83 -6.69 20.97
N PRO A 147 2.42 -5.50 20.47
CA PRO A 147 3.24 -4.72 19.56
C PRO A 147 4.58 -4.32 20.21
N VAL A 148 5.65 -4.46 19.45
CA VAL A 148 7.03 -4.07 19.82
C VAL A 148 7.48 -2.89 18.98
N ASN A 149 7.19 -2.94 17.65
CA ASN A 149 7.55 -1.91 16.69
C ASN A 149 6.57 -1.93 15.53
N THR A 150 5.96 -0.79 15.20
CA THR A 150 4.96 -0.71 14.12
C THR A 150 5.53 -0.28 12.78
N VAL A 151 6.81 0.13 12.73
CA VAL A 151 7.47 0.53 11.48
C VAL A 151 7.59 -0.65 10.52
N GLY A 152 7.15 -0.44 9.28
CA GLY A 152 7.15 -1.48 8.24
C GLY A 152 6.00 -2.48 8.30
N CYS A 153 5.05 -2.35 9.25
CA CYS A 153 3.86 -3.22 9.29
C CYS A 153 2.99 -3.07 8.03
N GLY A 154 2.82 -1.83 7.56
CA GLY A 154 2.10 -1.52 6.33
C GLY A 154 2.73 -2.16 5.10
N ASP A 155 4.06 -2.01 4.97
CA ASP A 155 4.83 -2.61 3.87
C ASP A 155 4.78 -4.14 3.90
N SER A 156 4.89 -4.72 5.11
CA SER A 156 4.77 -6.17 5.32
C SER A 156 3.37 -6.68 4.97
N MET A 157 2.31 -5.94 5.33
CA MET A 157 0.93 -6.25 4.96
C MET A 157 0.77 -6.23 3.44
N LEU A 158 1.29 -5.21 2.78
CA LEU A 158 1.26 -5.09 1.32
C LEU A 158 1.99 -6.26 0.64
N ALA A 159 3.20 -6.57 1.11
CA ALA A 159 4.00 -7.69 0.59
C ALA A 159 3.30 -9.03 0.77
N GLY A 160 2.74 -9.29 1.96
CA GLY A 160 1.97 -10.51 2.24
C GLY A 160 0.74 -10.63 1.35
N PHE A 161 -0.01 -9.54 1.18
CA PHE A 161 -1.16 -9.50 0.27
C PHE A 161 -0.77 -9.88 -1.16
N LEU A 162 0.26 -9.25 -1.70
CA LEU A 162 0.73 -9.53 -3.06
C LEU A 162 1.22 -10.97 -3.23
N ALA A 163 1.94 -11.51 -2.25
CA ALA A 163 2.40 -12.91 -2.26
C ALA A 163 1.24 -13.92 -2.23
N GLY A 164 0.13 -13.56 -1.56
CA GLY A 164 -1.05 -14.40 -1.41
C GLY A 164 -2.05 -14.30 -2.56
N TYR A 165 -2.02 -13.27 -3.38
CA TYR A 165 -3.12 -12.89 -4.28
C TYR A 165 -3.50 -13.98 -5.29
N LYS A 166 -2.53 -14.75 -5.78
CA LYS A 166 -2.79 -15.88 -6.70
C LYS A 166 -3.67 -16.99 -6.10
N LYS A 167 -3.82 -17.02 -4.77
CA LYS A 167 -4.70 -17.97 -4.06
C LYS A 167 -6.08 -17.40 -3.74
N GLY A 168 -6.35 -16.19 -4.18
CA GLY A 168 -7.62 -15.48 -3.98
C GLY A 168 -7.51 -14.33 -2.99
N ALA A 169 -8.44 -13.36 -3.13
CA ALA A 169 -8.43 -12.09 -2.39
C ALA A 169 -8.52 -12.28 -0.86
N GLU A 170 -9.35 -13.22 -0.40
CA GLU A 170 -9.50 -13.52 1.03
C GLU A 170 -8.23 -14.08 1.66
N TYR A 171 -7.57 -15.02 0.97
CA TYR A 171 -6.29 -15.55 1.41
C TYR A 171 -5.20 -14.47 1.39
N ALA A 172 -5.18 -13.63 0.35
CA ALA A 172 -4.26 -12.51 0.25
C ALA A 172 -4.39 -11.55 1.44
N LEU A 173 -5.63 -11.17 1.79
CA LEU A 173 -5.90 -10.35 2.97
C LEU A 173 -5.41 -11.03 4.25
N SER A 174 -5.69 -12.32 4.42
CA SER A 174 -5.24 -13.09 5.60
C SER A 174 -3.72 -13.10 5.72
N LEU A 175 -3.01 -13.37 4.62
CA LEU A 175 -1.55 -13.37 4.60
C LEU A 175 -0.97 -11.97 4.82
N GLY A 176 -1.62 -10.94 4.28
CA GLY A 176 -1.25 -9.54 4.51
C GLY A 176 -1.36 -9.16 5.99
N VAL A 177 -2.49 -9.45 6.62
CA VAL A 177 -2.71 -9.16 8.06
C VAL A 177 -1.72 -9.96 8.92
N ALA A 178 -1.46 -11.23 8.59
CA ALA A 178 -0.47 -12.04 9.30
C ALA A 178 0.94 -11.45 9.16
N ALA A 179 1.33 -10.98 7.98
CA ALA A 179 2.64 -10.39 7.74
C ALA A 179 2.83 -9.06 8.49
N GLY A 180 1.82 -8.18 8.46
CA GLY A 180 1.82 -6.94 9.24
C GLY A 180 1.86 -7.19 10.73
N GLY A 181 1.02 -8.11 11.24
CA GLY A 181 1.00 -8.49 12.66
C GLY A 181 2.29 -9.12 13.13
N ALA A 182 2.87 -10.05 12.35
CA ALA A 182 4.15 -10.66 12.67
C ALA A 182 5.27 -9.63 12.78
N THR A 183 5.29 -8.63 11.89
CA THR A 183 6.24 -7.52 11.94
C THR A 183 6.02 -6.65 13.18
N ALA A 184 4.76 -6.35 13.53
CA ALA A 184 4.45 -5.56 14.72
C ALA A 184 4.97 -6.18 16.03
N PHE A 185 5.07 -7.50 16.10
CA PHE A 185 5.51 -8.24 17.30
C PHE A 185 7.02 -8.45 17.38
N LYS A 186 7.78 -7.85 16.48
CA LYS A 186 9.24 -7.97 16.40
C LYS A 186 9.90 -6.59 16.48
N PRO A 187 11.16 -6.52 16.93
CA PRO A 187 11.93 -5.27 16.83
C PRO A 187 12.32 -4.91 15.40
N TRP A 188 12.18 -5.86 14.45
CA TRP A 188 12.50 -5.73 13.03
C TRP A 188 11.48 -6.50 12.19
N LEU A 189 11.61 -6.47 10.86
CA LEU A 189 10.69 -7.16 9.94
C LEU A 189 10.59 -8.66 10.25
N ALA A 190 9.38 -9.20 10.14
CA ALA A 190 9.11 -10.61 10.32
C ALA A 190 9.73 -11.47 9.21
N ASN A 191 10.12 -12.68 9.55
CA ASN A 191 10.50 -13.70 8.58
C ASN A 191 9.30 -14.59 8.22
N LYS A 192 9.52 -15.53 7.27
CA LYS A 192 8.45 -16.43 6.79
C LYS A 192 7.81 -17.26 7.90
N GLU A 193 8.60 -17.77 8.85
CA GLU A 193 8.11 -18.61 9.93
C GLU A 193 7.22 -17.82 10.90
N ASP A 194 7.63 -16.59 11.24
CA ASP A 194 6.83 -15.69 12.06
C ASP A 194 5.44 -15.44 11.44
N ILE A 195 5.39 -15.25 10.12
CA ILE A 195 4.15 -14.97 9.38
C ILE A 195 3.25 -16.22 9.34
N VAL A 196 3.82 -17.40 9.04
CA VAL A 196 3.07 -18.65 8.93
C VAL A 196 2.42 -19.05 10.27
N ASN A 197 3.07 -18.75 11.40
CA ASN A 197 2.55 -19.01 12.73
C ASN A 197 1.33 -18.15 13.10
N LEU A 198 1.06 -17.05 12.36
CA LEU A 198 -0.09 -16.17 12.57
C LEU A 198 -1.20 -16.32 11.50
N LEU A 199 -0.97 -17.12 10.46
CA LEU A 199 -1.91 -17.35 9.37
C LEU A 199 -2.97 -18.39 9.74
#